data_18d675acaae75edcf09f451f657d426e
#
_entry.id   18d675acaae75edcf09f451f657d426e
#
_cell.length_a   1.000
_cell.length_b   1.000
_cell.length_c   1.000
_cell.angle_alpha   90.00
_cell.angle_beta   90.00
_cell.angle_gamma   90.00
#
_symmetry.space_group_name_H-M   'P 1'
#
loop_
_entity.id
_entity.type
_entity.pdbx_description
1 polymer ?
#
loop_
_entity_poly.entity_id
_entity_poly.type
_entity_poly.pdbx_seq_one_letter_code
_entity_poly.pdbx_strand_id
1 'polypeptide(L)'
;MARGWSPTLGRSCCGRWPSSRAWDDALIGTYKALPFHFPGQVLADLVVAIADGADSISDLQALRDQPDLHGAVASAPTAWRVLDRVSEAHLPLLRAGKAKARAAAWAAGAAPDLTKELHLDIDATIVIAHSDKELAAPTWKRTFGFHPVVCYLDRPEISSGEALAGIVRAGNAGSNTAVDHILVLDLALANLPVAARPRPGDASGPRLVVRADSAGAT
;
A
#
# COMPACT_ATOMS: atom_id res chain seq x y z
N MET A 1 -13.44 -25.20 4.00
CA MET A 1 -14.31 -24.36 4.85
C MET A 1 -13.60 -23.05 5.09
N ALA A 2 -13.94 -22.03 4.31
CA ALA A 2 -13.41 -20.68 4.47
C ALA A 2 -13.98 -20.13 5.79
N ARG A 3 -13.11 -19.86 6.76
CA ARG A 3 -13.50 -19.09 7.94
C ARG A 3 -13.64 -17.65 7.47
N GLY A 4 -14.89 -17.18 7.40
CA GLY A 4 -15.21 -15.83 7.05
C GLY A 4 -14.47 -14.84 7.95
N TRP A 5 -13.71 -13.99 7.34
CA TRP A 5 -13.14 -12.82 7.99
C TRP A 5 -14.30 -11.90 8.35
N SER A 6 -14.54 -11.69 9.64
CA SER A 6 -15.57 -10.76 10.09
C SER A 6 -14.95 -9.36 10.21
N PRO A 7 -15.35 -8.39 9.43
CA PRO A 7 -14.84 -7.01 9.52
C PRO A 7 -15.15 -6.35 10.86
N THR A 8 -16.02 -6.94 11.66
CA THR A 8 -16.48 -6.42 12.94
C THR A 8 -15.45 -6.40 14.06
N LEU A 9 -14.34 -7.14 13.96
CA LEU A 9 -13.34 -7.21 15.01
C LEU A 9 -12.34 -6.04 15.04
N GLY A 10 -12.34 -5.17 14.04
CA GLY A 10 -11.32 -4.12 13.90
C GLY A 10 -11.61 -2.78 14.60
N ARG A 11 -12.86 -2.42 14.85
CA ARG A 11 -13.21 -1.08 15.32
C ARG A 11 -13.88 -1.02 16.70
N SER A 12 -14.45 -2.08 17.18
CA SER A 12 -15.17 -2.12 18.46
C SER A 12 -14.27 -2.05 19.69
N CYS A 13 -12.98 -2.31 19.53
CA CYS A 13 -12.00 -2.19 20.62
C CYS A 13 -11.11 -0.97 20.39
N CYS A 14 -11.59 0.19 20.83
CA CYS A 14 -10.79 1.33 21.23
C CYS A 14 -9.84 1.92 20.20
N GLY A 15 -10.34 2.84 19.42
CA GLY A 15 -9.48 3.90 18.93
C GLY A 15 -8.86 3.63 17.57
N ARG A 16 -8.66 4.71 16.89
CA ARG A 16 -7.96 4.92 15.63
C ARG A 16 -6.85 3.89 15.38
N TRP A 17 -6.88 3.25 14.23
CA TRP A 17 -5.80 2.34 13.79
C TRP A 17 -4.43 2.99 13.97
N PRO A 18 -3.40 2.27 14.46
CA PRO A 18 -2.05 2.83 14.66
C PRO A 18 -1.47 3.48 13.40
N SER A 19 -1.79 2.97 12.22
CA SER A 19 -1.42 3.54 10.93
C SER A 19 -2.09 4.89 10.65
N SER A 20 -3.36 5.10 11.05
CA SER A 20 -4.03 6.37 10.80
C SER A 20 -3.39 7.53 11.55
N ARG A 21 -2.91 7.32 12.77
CA ARG A 21 -2.16 8.34 13.53
C ARG A 21 -0.84 8.71 12.86
N ALA A 22 -0.09 7.70 12.36
CA ALA A 22 1.15 7.97 11.65
C ALA A 22 0.92 8.74 10.34
N TRP A 23 -0.20 8.51 9.69
CA TRP A 23 -0.60 9.26 8.49
C TRP A 23 -1.14 10.65 8.84
N ASP A 24 -1.87 10.81 9.94
CA ASP A 24 -2.27 12.12 10.44
C ASP A 24 -1.05 12.99 10.72
N ASP A 25 -0.06 12.47 11.44
CA ASP A 25 1.20 13.18 11.74
C ASP A 25 1.95 13.58 10.46
N ALA A 26 1.94 12.69 9.46
CA ALA A 26 2.58 12.93 8.17
C ALA A 26 1.90 14.05 7.35
N LEU A 27 0.59 14.21 7.53
CA LEU A 27 -0.23 15.10 6.70
C LEU A 27 -0.70 16.37 7.44
N ILE A 28 -0.47 16.48 8.75
CA ILE A 28 -1.04 17.53 9.61
C ILE A 28 -0.70 18.96 9.15
N GLY A 29 0.48 19.15 8.58
CA GLY A 29 0.90 20.44 8.03
C GLY A 29 0.17 20.85 6.75
N THR A 30 -0.36 19.88 6.02
CA THR A 30 -0.95 20.07 4.68
C THR A 30 -2.45 20.36 4.74
N TYR A 31 -3.13 19.96 5.82
CA TYR A 31 -4.60 19.92 5.89
C TYR A 31 -5.22 20.79 6.98
N LYS A 32 -4.60 21.91 7.32
CA LYS A 32 -5.12 22.86 8.34
C LYS A 32 -6.58 23.31 8.14
N ALA A 33 -7.20 22.97 7.02
CA ALA A 33 -8.51 23.47 6.62
C ALA A 33 -9.61 22.40 6.47
N LEU A 34 -9.44 21.18 6.94
CA LEU A 34 -10.53 20.18 6.93
C LEU A 34 -11.16 20.10 8.32
N PRO A 35 -12.33 20.76 8.56
CA PRO A 35 -12.86 20.96 9.91
C PRO A 35 -13.40 19.69 10.58
N PHE A 36 -13.62 18.58 9.86
CA PHE A 36 -14.36 17.43 10.38
C PHE A 36 -13.70 16.06 10.21
N HIS A 37 -12.61 15.93 9.42
CA HIS A 37 -11.96 14.67 9.18
C HIS A 37 -10.44 14.80 9.18
N PHE A 38 -9.78 13.92 9.93
CA PHE A 38 -8.32 13.80 9.87
C PHE A 38 -7.91 13.08 8.59
N PRO A 39 -6.93 13.59 7.83
CA PRO A 39 -6.51 13.00 6.56
C PRO A 39 -6.09 11.53 6.67
N GLY A 40 -5.39 11.16 7.73
CA GLY A 40 -4.99 9.77 7.96
C GLY A 40 -6.18 8.85 8.20
N GLN A 41 -7.26 9.34 8.83
CA GLN A 41 -8.50 8.58 8.96
C GLN A 41 -9.18 8.37 7.60
N VAL A 42 -9.21 9.40 6.76
CA VAL A 42 -9.76 9.29 5.40
C VAL A 42 -8.99 8.25 4.58
N LEU A 43 -7.66 8.24 4.67
CA LEU A 43 -6.85 7.22 3.99
C LEU A 43 -7.11 5.81 4.55
N ALA A 44 -7.27 5.68 5.87
CA ALA A 44 -7.63 4.41 6.49
C ALA A 44 -9.02 3.92 6.06
N ASP A 45 -10.00 4.82 5.96
CA ASP A 45 -11.35 4.49 5.47
C ASP A 45 -11.32 4.04 4.00
N LEU A 46 -10.51 4.68 3.17
CA LEU A 46 -10.28 4.24 1.78
C LEU A 46 -9.66 2.83 1.73
N VAL A 47 -8.68 2.54 2.58
CA VAL A 47 -8.08 1.19 2.66
C VAL A 47 -9.13 0.15 3.07
N VAL A 48 -9.98 0.46 4.05
CA VAL A 48 -11.07 -0.43 4.48
C VAL A 48 -12.07 -0.63 3.34
N ALA A 49 -12.47 0.44 2.64
CA ALA A 49 -13.39 0.35 1.52
C ALA A 49 -12.83 -0.56 0.41
N ILE A 50 -11.56 -0.39 0.04
CA ILE A 50 -10.89 -1.24 -0.96
C ILE A 50 -10.84 -2.70 -0.50
N ALA A 51 -10.55 -2.96 0.77
CA ALA A 51 -10.55 -4.31 1.33
C ALA A 51 -11.94 -4.96 1.32
N ASP A 52 -13.00 -4.16 1.39
CA ASP A 52 -14.39 -4.59 1.30
C ASP A 52 -14.90 -4.68 -0.16
N GLY A 53 -14.04 -4.42 -1.14
CA GLY A 53 -14.34 -4.59 -2.57
C GLY A 53 -14.74 -3.31 -3.30
N ALA A 54 -14.44 -2.13 -2.75
CA ALA A 54 -14.68 -0.86 -3.42
C ALA A 54 -13.76 -0.69 -4.65
N ASP A 55 -14.35 -0.30 -5.76
CA ASP A 55 -13.65 0.00 -7.01
C ASP A 55 -13.48 1.50 -7.24
N SER A 56 -14.21 2.32 -6.50
CA SER A 56 -14.22 3.77 -6.65
C SER A 56 -14.29 4.51 -5.31
N ILE A 57 -13.90 5.79 -5.31
CA ILE A 57 -14.04 6.65 -4.12
C ILE A 57 -15.52 6.82 -3.71
N SER A 58 -16.45 6.71 -4.66
CA SER A 58 -17.89 6.79 -4.39
C SER A 58 -18.38 5.68 -3.46
N ASP A 59 -17.70 4.53 -3.47
CA ASP A 59 -18.08 3.34 -2.69
C ASP A 59 -17.82 3.52 -1.19
N LEU A 60 -17.12 4.60 -0.78
CA LEU A 60 -17.09 5.05 0.62
C LEU A 60 -18.50 5.22 1.20
N GLN A 61 -19.51 5.38 0.36
CA GLN A 61 -20.90 5.47 0.83
C GLN A 61 -21.31 4.19 1.59
N ALA A 62 -20.83 3.01 1.20
CA ALA A 62 -21.13 1.77 1.92
C ALA A 62 -20.65 1.79 3.38
N LEU A 63 -19.49 2.41 3.64
CA LEU A 63 -18.99 2.60 5.02
C LEU A 63 -19.80 3.70 5.75
N ARG A 64 -20.17 4.76 5.04
CA ARG A 64 -20.96 5.88 5.61
C ARG A 64 -22.35 5.47 6.05
N ASP A 65 -22.95 4.51 5.35
CA ASP A 65 -24.29 3.99 5.66
C ASP A 65 -24.28 3.09 6.90
N GLN A 66 -23.11 2.81 7.47
CA GLN A 66 -22.92 1.99 8.67
C GLN A 66 -22.18 2.75 9.79
N PRO A 67 -22.72 3.89 10.29
CA PRO A 67 -22.01 4.74 11.24
C PRO A 67 -21.72 4.06 12.57
N ASP A 68 -22.56 3.13 13.00
CA ASP A 68 -22.35 2.37 14.23
C ASP A 68 -21.11 1.47 14.14
N LEU A 69 -20.72 1.05 12.93
CA LEU A 69 -19.57 0.19 12.69
C LEU A 69 -18.32 0.99 12.36
N HIS A 70 -18.44 1.99 11.49
CA HIS A 70 -17.30 2.73 10.93
C HIS A 70 -17.13 4.12 11.51
N GLY A 71 -18.09 4.61 12.28
CA GLY A 71 -18.11 5.98 12.80
C GLY A 71 -18.32 7.00 11.68
N ALA A 72 -17.79 8.20 11.87
CA ALA A 72 -17.88 9.27 10.87
C ALA A 72 -16.89 9.05 9.74
N VAL A 73 -17.37 8.64 8.58
CA VAL A 73 -16.59 8.43 7.36
C VAL A 73 -16.74 9.65 6.43
N ALA A 74 -15.64 10.06 5.81
CA ALA A 74 -15.62 11.20 4.90
C ALA A 74 -16.46 10.95 3.65
N SER A 75 -17.03 12.02 3.09
CA SER A 75 -17.71 11.95 1.80
C SER A 75 -16.69 11.74 0.66
N ALA A 76 -17.14 11.18 -0.46
CA ALA A 76 -16.29 10.99 -1.65
C ALA A 76 -15.58 12.29 -2.11
N PRO A 77 -16.25 13.47 -2.18
CA PRO A 77 -15.56 14.72 -2.49
C PRO A 77 -14.50 15.12 -1.47
N THR A 78 -14.70 14.79 -0.18
CA THR A 78 -13.70 15.06 0.86
C THR A 78 -12.50 14.12 0.71
N ALA A 79 -12.74 12.84 0.49
CA ALA A 79 -11.69 11.87 0.24
C ALA A 79 -10.88 12.22 -0.99
N TRP A 80 -11.54 12.63 -2.08
CA TRP A 80 -10.87 13.10 -3.29
C TRP A 80 -9.94 14.29 -3.01
N ARG A 81 -10.41 15.31 -2.24
CA ARG A 81 -9.56 16.45 -1.86
C ARG A 81 -8.37 16.04 -1.00
N VAL A 82 -8.51 15.02 -0.18
CA VAL A 82 -7.39 14.49 0.60
C VAL A 82 -6.34 13.88 -0.35
N LEU A 83 -6.77 13.02 -1.27
CA LEU A 83 -5.87 12.40 -2.25
C LEU A 83 -5.21 13.44 -3.17
N ASP A 84 -5.96 14.41 -3.66
CA ASP A 84 -5.47 15.45 -4.55
C ASP A 84 -4.37 16.33 -3.94
N ARG A 85 -4.34 16.45 -2.62
CA ARG A 85 -3.32 17.22 -1.88
C ARG A 85 -2.08 16.39 -1.50
N VAL A 86 -2.10 15.09 -1.69
CA VAL A 86 -0.90 14.27 -1.50
C VAL A 86 0.10 14.59 -2.59
N SER A 87 1.26 15.09 -2.20
CA SER A 87 2.38 15.36 -3.10
C SER A 87 3.51 14.37 -2.87
N GLU A 88 4.51 14.38 -3.74
CA GLU A 88 5.71 13.54 -3.59
C GLU A 88 6.40 13.71 -2.23
N ALA A 89 6.40 14.93 -1.67
CA ALA A 89 6.99 15.20 -0.36
C ALA A 89 6.30 14.43 0.79
N HIS A 90 5.03 14.01 0.61
CA HIS A 90 4.31 13.22 1.61
C HIS A 90 4.55 11.71 1.49
N LEU A 91 4.98 11.23 0.32
CA LEU A 91 5.13 9.79 0.06
C LEU A 91 6.09 9.08 1.05
N PRO A 92 7.26 9.64 1.40
CA PRO A 92 8.15 9.00 2.39
C PRO A 92 7.48 8.83 3.75
N LEU A 93 6.70 9.82 4.18
CA LEU A 93 6.00 9.79 5.46
C LEU A 93 4.84 8.77 5.45
N LEU A 94 4.08 8.72 4.36
CA LEU A 94 3.00 7.74 4.17
C LEU A 94 3.56 6.30 4.14
N ARG A 95 4.68 6.10 3.44
CA ARG A 95 5.40 4.82 3.42
C ARG A 95 5.88 4.42 4.83
N ALA A 96 6.46 5.36 5.57
CA ALA A 96 6.87 5.11 6.96
C ALA A 96 5.68 4.76 7.87
N GLY A 97 4.53 5.40 7.69
CA GLY A 97 3.28 5.05 8.37
C GLY A 97 2.82 3.63 8.06
N LYS A 98 2.85 3.24 6.78
CA LYS A 98 2.54 1.88 6.32
C LYS A 98 3.51 0.85 6.91
N ALA A 99 4.81 1.15 6.95
CA ALA A 99 5.82 0.27 7.55
C ALA A 99 5.60 0.06 9.05
N LYS A 100 5.22 1.11 9.79
CA LYS A 100 4.84 1.01 11.21
C LYS A 100 3.60 0.13 11.41
N ALA A 101 2.58 0.29 10.57
CA ALA A 101 1.36 -0.54 10.62
C ALA A 101 1.69 -2.02 10.38
N ARG A 102 2.54 -2.32 9.39
CA ARG A 102 3.01 -3.68 9.12
C ARG A 102 3.75 -4.26 10.32
N ALA A 103 4.69 -3.52 10.88
CA ALA A 103 5.45 -3.96 12.05
C ALA A 103 4.53 -4.27 13.25
N ALA A 104 3.50 -3.46 13.48
CA ALA A 104 2.50 -3.71 14.51
C ALA A 104 1.66 -4.97 14.23
N ALA A 105 1.23 -5.18 12.99
CA ALA A 105 0.48 -6.37 12.58
C ALA A 105 1.34 -7.64 12.75
N TRP A 106 2.60 -7.60 12.35
CA TRP A 106 3.52 -8.73 12.52
C TRP A 106 3.78 -9.04 14.00
N ALA A 107 3.97 -8.01 14.83
CA ALA A 107 4.11 -8.19 16.28
C ALA A 107 2.85 -8.78 16.93
N ALA A 108 1.68 -8.55 16.34
CA ALA A 108 0.41 -9.12 16.77
C ALA A 108 0.15 -10.56 16.23
N GLY A 109 1.14 -11.19 15.59
CA GLY A 109 1.05 -12.58 15.12
C GLY A 109 0.82 -12.76 13.63
N ALA A 110 0.77 -11.67 12.85
CA ALA A 110 0.63 -11.75 11.39
C ALA A 110 1.96 -11.88 10.64
N ALA A 111 3.09 -12.09 11.33
CA ALA A 111 4.39 -12.27 10.70
C ALA A 111 4.47 -13.58 9.91
N PRO A 112 5.24 -13.61 8.80
CA PRO A 112 5.65 -14.88 8.20
C PRO A 112 6.61 -15.63 9.14
N ASP A 113 6.85 -16.89 8.84
CA ASP A 113 7.89 -17.67 9.50
C ASP A 113 9.27 -17.15 9.08
N LEU A 114 9.90 -16.36 9.95
CA LEU A 114 11.21 -15.76 9.69
C LEU A 114 12.38 -16.76 9.72
N THR A 115 12.13 -18.03 10.04
CA THR A 115 13.13 -19.10 9.94
C THR A 115 13.26 -19.62 8.52
N LYS A 116 12.33 -19.27 7.64
CA LYS A 116 12.30 -19.63 6.23
C LYS A 116 12.78 -18.49 5.34
N GLU A 117 13.01 -18.82 4.08
CA GLU A 117 13.30 -17.83 3.05
C GLU A 117 12.05 -16.95 2.81
N LEU A 118 12.27 -15.65 2.70
CA LEU A 118 11.25 -14.69 2.33
C LEU A 118 11.44 -14.34 0.84
N HIS A 119 10.41 -14.51 0.05
CA HIS A 119 10.44 -14.24 -1.38
C HIS A 119 9.83 -12.87 -1.67
N LEU A 120 10.60 -12.03 -2.34
CA LEU A 120 10.18 -10.71 -2.83
C LEU A 120 9.95 -10.80 -4.33
N ASP A 121 8.72 -10.59 -4.77
CA ASP A 121 8.35 -10.60 -6.17
C ASP A 121 8.28 -9.18 -6.70
N ILE A 122 9.09 -8.88 -7.71
CA ILE A 122 9.06 -7.60 -8.43
C ILE A 122 8.43 -7.84 -9.79
N ASP A 123 7.36 -7.11 -10.07
CA ASP A 123 6.63 -7.20 -11.33
C ASP A 123 6.26 -5.84 -11.89
N ALA A 124 6.27 -5.73 -13.21
CA ALA A 124 5.81 -4.58 -13.96
C ALA A 124 4.47 -4.90 -14.63
N THR A 125 3.40 -4.27 -14.18
CA THR A 125 2.05 -4.54 -14.67
C THR A 125 1.45 -3.33 -15.38
N ILE A 126 0.53 -3.55 -16.33
CA ILE A 126 -0.18 -2.47 -16.99
C ILE A 126 -1.49 -2.19 -16.26
N VAL A 127 -1.68 -0.95 -15.84
CA VAL A 127 -2.94 -0.45 -15.30
C VAL A 127 -3.64 0.35 -16.39
N ILE A 128 -4.74 -0.19 -16.91
CA ILE A 128 -5.54 0.48 -17.94
C ILE A 128 -6.35 1.58 -17.26
N ALA A 129 -6.14 2.81 -17.68
CA ALA A 129 -6.88 3.97 -17.21
C ALA A 129 -6.88 5.07 -18.27
N HIS A 130 -8.05 5.41 -18.78
CA HIS A 130 -8.22 6.61 -19.60
C HIS A 130 -8.24 7.82 -18.68
N SER A 131 -7.14 8.58 -18.65
CA SER A 131 -6.93 9.62 -17.66
C SER A 131 -6.08 10.75 -18.25
N ASP A 132 -6.38 11.99 -17.85
CA ASP A 132 -5.56 13.17 -18.11
C ASP A 132 -4.44 13.36 -17.08
N LYS A 133 -4.28 12.39 -16.17
CA LYS A 133 -3.25 12.42 -15.12
C LYS A 133 -1.86 12.31 -15.72
N GLU A 134 -0.92 12.93 -15.04
CA GLU A 134 0.50 12.80 -15.34
C GLU A 134 0.91 11.33 -15.47
N LEU A 135 1.78 11.00 -16.39
CA LEU A 135 2.25 9.65 -16.73
C LEU A 135 1.24 8.73 -17.43
N ALA A 136 -0.05 9.10 -17.56
CA ALA A 136 -0.97 8.35 -18.38
C ALA A 136 -0.54 8.45 -19.87
N ALA A 137 -0.30 7.31 -20.49
CA ALA A 137 0.24 7.23 -21.85
C ALA A 137 -0.21 5.96 -22.58
N PRO A 138 -0.12 5.90 -23.92
CA PRO A 138 -0.33 4.67 -24.65
C PRO A 138 0.63 3.58 -24.17
N THR A 139 0.11 2.37 -23.95
CA THR A 139 0.90 1.24 -23.48
C THR A 139 1.35 0.35 -24.65
N TRP A 140 2.33 -0.50 -24.39
CA TRP A 140 2.82 -1.48 -25.36
C TRP A 140 1.76 -2.50 -25.80
N LYS A 141 0.73 -2.74 -24.99
CA LYS A 141 -0.40 -3.61 -25.33
C LYS A 141 -1.53 -2.87 -26.08
N ARG A 142 -1.26 -1.69 -26.64
CA ARG A 142 -2.23 -0.86 -27.36
C ARG A 142 -3.45 -0.45 -26.52
N THR A 143 -3.25 -0.30 -25.22
CA THR A 143 -4.18 0.30 -24.28
C THR A 143 -3.67 1.68 -23.86
N PHE A 144 -4.36 2.35 -22.95
CA PHE A 144 -3.93 3.65 -22.41
C PHE A 144 -3.95 3.59 -20.88
N GLY A 145 -2.90 4.12 -20.23
CA GLY A 145 -2.84 4.13 -18.78
C GLY A 145 -1.41 4.21 -18.25
N PHE A 146 -1.09 3.40 -17.27
CA PHE A 146 0.16 3.41 -16.52
C PHE A 146 0.87 2.05 -16.59
N HIS A 147 2.18 2.06 -16.31
CA HIS A 147 2.99 0.84 -16.24
C HIS A 147 3.80 0.80 -14.95
N PRO A 148 3.14 0.68 -13.77
CA PRO A 148 3.83 0.62 -12.48
C PRO A 148 4.76 -0.60 -12.37
N VAL A 149 5.79 -0.43 -11.52
CA VAL A 149 6.58 -1.53 -10.97
C VAL A 149 6.21 -1.67 -9.51
N VAL A 150 5.94 -2.89 -9.09
CA VAL A 150 5.50 -3.21 -7.72
C VAL A 150 6.38 -4.31 -7.14
N CYS A 151 6.50 -4.32 -5.81
CA CYS A 151 7.18 -5.39 -5.08
C CYS A 151 6.26 -5.92 -4.00
N TYR A 152 6.08 -7.24 -3.99
CA TYR A 152 5.30 -7.97 -3.00
C TYR A 152 6.21 -8.92 -2.21
N LEU A 153 5.89 -9.10 -0.94
CA LEU A 153 6.33 -10.26 -0.18
C LEU A 153 5.34 -11.39 -0.45
N ASP A 154 5.83 -12.52 -0.96
CA ASP A 154 5.02 -13.71 -1.19
C ASP A 154 4.52 -14.28 0.14
N ARG A 155 3.22 -14.39 0.28
CA ARG A 155 2.52 -14.79 1.51
C ARG A 155 1.40 -15.79 1.20
N PRO A 156 1.73 -16.98 0.68
CA PRO A 156 0.72 -17.96 0.27
C PRO A 156 -0.18 -18.43 1.41
N GLU A 157 0.28 -18.28 2.66
CA GLU A 157 -0.47 -18.67 3.86
C GLU A 157 -1.62 -17.71 4.22
N ILE A 158 -1.62 -16.49 3.70
CA ILE A 158 -2.69 -15.51 3.98
C ILE A 158 -3.42 -15.05 2.71
N SER A 159 -2.71 -14.92 1.59
CA SER A 159 -3.24 -14.45 0.32
C SER A 159 -2.19 -14.64 -0.76
N SER A 160 -2.32 -13.94 -1.86
CA SER A 160 -1.37 -13.95 -2.99
C SER A 160 -0.12 -13.08 -2.76
N GLY A 161 -0.06 -12.26 -1.73
CA GLY A 161 1.11 -11.46 -1.42
C GLY A 161 0.81 -10.24 -0.55
N GLU A 162 1.84 -9.73 0.10
CA GLU A 162 1.78 -8.52 0.91
C GLU A 162 2.53 -7.38 0.21
N ALA A 163 1.82 -6.35 -0.24
CA ALA A 163 2.40 -5.24 -0.99
C ALA A 163 3.42 -4.45 -0.14
N LEU A 164 4.68 -4.47 -0.55
CA LEU A 164 5.77 -3.75 0.12
C LEU A 164 5.96 -2.35 -0.47
N ALA A 165 6.17 -2.25 -1.76
CA ALA A 165 6.48 -0.99 -2.44
C ALA A 165 5.91 -0.97 -3.85
N GLY A 166 5.90 0.22 -4.45
CA GLY A 166 5.60 0.42 -5.85
C GLY A 166 5.86 1.86 -6.27
N ILE A 167 6.11 2.02 -7.55
CA ILE A 167 6.20 3.31 -8.22
C ILE A 167 5.30 3.30 -9.44
N VAL A 168 4.63 4.42 -9.69
CA VAL A 168 3.87 4.62 -10.92
C VAL A 168 4.81 5.12 -12.00
N ARG A 169 4.70 4.56 -13.21
CA ARG A 169 5.49 4.96 -14.38
C ARG A 169 4.56 5.25 -15.55
N ALA A 170 5.09 5.96 -16.54
CA ALA A 170 4.36 6.21 -17.77
C ALA A 170 3.91 4.90 -18.44
N GLY A 171 2.74 4.91 -19.08
CA GLY A 171 2.18 3.74 -19.74
C GLY A 171 3.10 3.11 -20.79
N ASN A 172 3.96 3.91 -21.41
CA ASN A 172 4.98 3.51 -22.39
C ASN A 172 6.36 3.21 -21.79
N ALA A 173 6.50 3.20 -20.45
CA ALA A 173 7.76 2.86 -19.81
C ALA A 173 8.18 1.42 -20.14
N GLY A 174 9.48 1.20 -20.33
CA GLY A 174 10.04 -0.13 -20.55
C GLY A 174 9.86 -1.03 -19.31
N SER A 175 9.71 -2.34 -19.52
CA SER A 175 9.63 -3.30 -18.42
C SER A 175 10.95 -3.47 -17.68
N ASN A 176 12.09 -3.23 -18.35
CA ASN A 176 13.43 -3.61 -17.90
C ASN A 176 14.30 -2.43 -17.47
N THR A 177 13.72 -1.46 -16.75
CA THR A 177 14.50 -0.34 -16.24
C THR A 177 15.18 -0.73 -14.92
N ALA A 178 16.45 -1.12 -14.93
CA ALA A 178 17.18 -1.54 -13.73
C ALA A 178 17.11 -0.52 -12.60
N VAL A 179 17.15 0.77 -12.90
CA VAL A 179 17.04 1.85 -11.91
C VAL A 179 15.72 1.79 -11.16
N ASP A 180 14.61 1.53 -11.86
CA ASP A 180 13.28 1.44 -11.25
C ASP A 180 13.17 0.20 -10.36
N HIS A 181 13.73 -0.94 -10.79
CA HIS A 181 13.75 -2.18 -10.01
C HIS A 181 14.56 -2.00 -8.71
N ILE A 182 15.74 -1.38 -8.81
CA ILE A 182 16.58 -1.07 -7.64
C ILE A 182 15.82 -0.15 -6.69
N LEU A 183 15.21 0.92 -7.20
CA LEU A 183 14.44 1.86 -6.38
C LEU A 183 13.28 1.15 -5.67
N VAL A 184 12.53 0.32 -6.37
CA VAL A 184 11.39 -0.40 -5.78
C VAL A 184 11.87 -1.42 -4.76
N LEU A 185 12.99 -2.11 -5.01
CA LEU A 185 13.59 -3.03 -4.05
C LEU A 185 14.05 -2.30 -2.77
N ASP A 186 14.75 -1.18 -2.90
CA ASP A 186 15.19 -0.37 -1.76
C ASP A 186 13.99 0.11 -0.92
N LEU A 187 12.94 0.58 -1.57
CA LEU A 187 11.70 0.95 -0.90
C LEU A 187 11.02 -0.25 -0.22
N ALA A 188 11.04 -1.42 -0.85
CA ALA A 188 10.48 -2.64 -0.28
C ALA A 188 11.25 -3.08 0.97
N LEU A 189 12.59 -3.10 0.91
CA LEU A 189 13.45 -3.40 2.05
C LEU A 189 13.24 -2.42 3.20
N ALA A 190 13.12 -1.13 2.91
CA ALA A 190 12.81 -0.12 3.92
C ALA A 190 11.42 -0.29 4.56
N ASN A 191 10.48 -0.93 3.87
CA ASN A 191 9.14 -1.21 4.37
C ASN A 191 9.00 -2.53 5.12
N LEU A 192 10.02 -3.41 5.09
CA LEU A 192 10.04 -4.61 5.93
C LEU A 192 10.26 -4.25 7.40
N PRO A 193 9.67 -4.97 8.36
CA PRO A 193 10.06 -4.89 9.76
C PRO A 193 11.55 -5.20 9.95
N VAL A 194 12.17 -4.57 10.94
CA VAL A 194 13.63 -4.68 11.18
C VAL A 194 14.09 -6.14 11.32
N ALA A 195 13.27 -6.99 11.93
CA ALA A 195 13.57 -8.41 12.11
C ALA A 195 13.69 -9.20 10.79
N ALA A 196 13.07 -8.69 9.72
CA ALA A 196 13.07 -9.32 8.40
C ALA A 196 14.06 -8.69 7.41
N ARG A 197 14.77 -7.63 7.82
CA ARG A 197 15.75 -6.97 6.94
C ARG A 197 17.07 -7.72 6.94
N PRO A 198 17.72 -7.89 5.77
CA PRO A 198 19.07 -8.44 5.72
C PRO A 198 20.03 -7.52 6.48
N ARG A 199 20.96 -8.13 7.21
CA ARG A 199 22.02 -7.41 7.93
C ARG A 199 23.36 -7.79 7.32
N PRO A 200 24.17 -6.85 6.88
CA PRO A 200 25.49 -7.14 6.37
C PRO A 200 26.30 -7.95 7.39
N GLY A 201 26.82 -9.10 6.98
CA GLY A 201 27.62 -9.98 7.81
C GLY A 201 26.88 -10.86 8.80
N ASP A 202 25.55 -10.79 8.86
CA ASP A 202 24.71 -11.64 9.73
C ASP A 202 24.03 -12.74 8.90
N ALA A 203 24.59 -13.95 8.95
CA ALA A 203 24.02 -15.10 8.27
C ALA A 203 22.86 -15.76 9.04
N SER A 204 22.53 -15.26 10.24
CA SER A 204 21.47 -15.82 11.09
C SER A 204 20.09 -15.17 10.84
N GLY A 205 20.05 -14.05 10.11
CA GLY A 205 18.81 -13.39 9.74
C GLY A 205 18.04 -14.14 8.64
N PRO A 206 16.77 -13.80 8.40
CA PRO A 206 15.98 -14.41 7.33
C PRO A 206 16.63 -14.17 5.97
N ARG A 207 16.69 -15.24 5.16
CA ARG A 207 17.14 -15.13 3.78
C ARG A 207 16.10 -14.46 2.94
N LEU A 208 16.49 -13.43 2.17
CA LEU A 208 15.63 -12.81 1.17
C LEU A 208 16.00 -13.32 -0.21
N VAL A 209 15.02 -13.78 -0.95
CA VAL A 209 15.12 -14.17 -2.35
C VAL A 209 14.31 -13.20 -3.19
N VAL A 210 14.94 -12.51 -4.11
CA VAL A 210 14.26 -11.61 -5.04
C VAL A 210 13.96 -12.37 -6.31
N ARG A 211 12.69 -12.37 -6.72
CA ARG A 211 12.23 -12.94 -7.99
C ARG A 211 11.74 -11.81 -8.89
N ALA A 212 12.13 -11.84 -10.13
CA ALA A 212 11.59 -10.98 -11.18
C ALA A 212 11.27 -11.84 -12.39
N ASP A 213 10.35 -11.40 -13.23
CA ASP A 213 10.11 -12.07 -14.51
C ASP A 213 11.32 -11.93 -15.44
N SER A 214 11.33 -12.68 -16.55
CA SER A 214 12.45 -12.67 -17.52
C SER A 214 12.71 -11.28 -18.12
N ALA A 215 11.76 -10.39 -18.07
CA ALA A 215 11.90 -9.00 -18.49
C ALA A 215 12.69 -8.15 -17.48
N GLY A 216 12.78 -8.57 -16.22
CA GLY A 216 13.56 -7.91 -15.17
C GLY A 216 15.01 -8.44 -15.01
N ALA A 217 15.40 -9.44 -15.78
CA ALA A 217 16.68 -10.16 -15.63
C ALA A 217 17.75 -9.73 -16.65
N THR A 218 17.97 -8.44 -16.86
CA THR A 218 19.04 -7.91 -17.74
C THR A 218 20.11 -7.18 -16.96
#